data_2329a9da2d10c0e20ef11e2fc0da11e1
#
_entry.id   2329a9da2d10c0e20ef11e2fc0da11e1
#
_cell.length_a   1.000
_cell.length_b   1.000
_cell.length_c   1.000
_cell.angle_alpha   90.00
_cell.angle_beta   90.00
_cell.angle_gamma   90.00
#
_symmetry.space_group_name_H-M   'P 1'
#
loop_
_entity.id
_entity.type
_entity.pdbx_description
1 polymer ?
#
loop_
_entity_poly.entity_id
_entity_poly.type
_entity_poly.pdbx_seq_one_letter_code
_entity_poly.pdbx_strand_id
1 'polypeptide(L)'
;MKFFEYEAKDLLRRNGIAIPIGYGAYNSEEAEGIARGIGKPVVLKSQVLVSGRGKSGGIRVASDATEARRIASDLIGSTIKGHRVDSLLVEEKLEIVEQLYASVTIDRYARKHVVLASTSGGVDIEEIAQTNPDAILRYWVDPDVGFSIADAVSMLSPFSMNDNDRRKFATVISILYKIALEHDAELVEINPLVRTPSGQLIAADARLVADDNALFRNPIFREKSFRRGEDTPREAEARKQNLAYVDLDGDIGIIGNGAGLVMATIDLVQLFGGRPGNFLDIGGGAQVEIIKRGVILVMSKPEVRVILINILGGITRCDIVAQGIIEGLNESSIKKPIAVRLMGTNEEEEARILHQAGINTYSNMEAAAAEVLKL
;
A
#
# COMPACT_ATOMS: atom_id res chain seq x y z
N MET A 1 4.44 1.43 -2.90
CA MET A 1 4.48 2.22 -1.63
C MET A 1 3.47 3.35 -1.72
N LYS A 2 2.55 3.50 -0.74
CA LYS A 2 1.60 4.63 -0.67
C LYS A 2 2.23 5.81 0.09
N PHE A 3 1.85 7.02 -0.30
CA PHE A 3 2.29 8.27 0.32
C PHE A 3 1.16 8.93 1.09
N PHE A 4 1.50 9.65 2.15
CA PHE A 4 0.56 10.59 2.77
C PHE A 4 0.23 11.73 1.79
N GLU A 5 -0.95 12.33 1.93
CA GLU A 5 -1.38 13.41 1.04
C GLU A 5 -0.39 14.58 1.01
N TYR A 6 0.16 14.99 2.16
CA TYR A 6 1.13 16.09 2.21
C TYR A 6 2.43 15.77 1.46
N GLU A 7 2.85 14.51 1.42
CA GLU A 7 4.04 14.06 0.69
C GLU A 7 3.78 14.06 -0.82
N ALA A 8 2.61 13.56 -1.24
CA ALA A 8 2.19 13.60 -2.64
C ALA A 8 2.08 15.07 -3.13
N LYS A 9 1.48 15.95 -2.34
CA LYS A 9 1.38 17.38 -2.65
C LYS A 9 2.73 18.08 -2.73
N ASP A 10 3.68 17.75 -1.85
CA ASP A 10 5.04 18.34 -1.93
C ASP A 10 5.71 17.96 -3.26
N LEU A 11 5.51 16.72 -3.73
CA LEU A 11 6.02 16.30 -5.02
C LEU A 11 5.34 17.04 -6.18
N LEU A 12 4.02 17.22 -6.14
CA LEU A 12 3.27 18.01 -7.12
C LEU A 12 3.79 19.47 -7.17
N ARG A 13 3.96 20.09 -6.00
CA ARG A 13 4.46 21.47 -5.87
C ARG A 13 5.86 21.63 -6.46
N ARG A 14 6.78 20.70 -6.18
CA ARG A 14 8.16 20.71 -6.75
C ARG A 14 8.16 20.59 -8.27
N ASN A 15 7.13 19.99 -8.85
CA ASN A 15 6.95 19.87 -10.29
C ASN A 15 6.07 20.99 -10.90
N GLY A 16 5.74 22.04 -10.14
CA GLY A 16 5.05 23.23 -10.63
C GLY A 16 3.52 23.16 -10.64
N ILE A 17 2.92 22.14 -10.00
CA ILE A 17 1.47 22.09 -9.77
C ILE A 17 1.16 22.86 -8.48
N ALA A 18 0.23 23.82 -8.55
CA ALA A 18 -0.19 24.58 -7.38
C ALA A 18 -0.95 23.68 -6.41
N ILE A 19 -0.66 23.86 -5.12
CA ILE A 19 -1.35 23.22 -3.98
C ILE A 19 -1.85 24.29 -3.02
N PRO A 20 -2.83 23.99 -2.13
CA PRO A 20 -3.24 24.93 -1.09
C PRO A 20 -2.09 25.28 -0.15
N ILE A 21 -2.11 26.48 0.41
CA ILE A 21 -1.19 26.86 1.48
C ILE A 21 -1.54 26.03 2.70
N GLY A 22 -0.58 25.26 3.23
CA GLY A 22 -0.83 24.39 4.36
C GLY A 22 0.41 23.71 4.89
N TYR A 23 0.30 23.16 6.10
CA TYR A 23 1.41 22.49 6.80
C TYR A 23 0.90 21.31 7.63
N GLY A 24 1.83 20.39 7.94
CA GLY A 24 1.56 19.28 8.84
C GLY A 24 1.45 19.73 10.30
N ALA A 25 0.53 19.15 11.06
CA ALA A 25 0.37 19.34 12.50
C ALA A 25 0.32 17.97 13.21
N TYR A 26 1.05 17.86 14.31
CA TYR A 26 1.15 16.64 15.13
C TYR A 26 0.42 16.77 16.48
N ASN A 27 -0.06 17.96 16.79
CA ASN A 27 -0.84 18.28 17.99
C ASN A 27 -1.80 19.46 17.69
N SER A 28 -2.70 19.73 18.64
CA SER A 28 -3.72 20.75 18.49
C SER A 28 -3.17 22.19 18.52
N GLU A 29 -2.07 22.42 19.22
CA GLU A 29 -1.39 23.71 19.32
C GLU A 29 -0.74 24.09 17.98
N GLU A 30 -0.10 23.12 17.31
CA GLU A 30 0.45 23.33 15.96
C GLU A 30 -0.65 23.62 14.95
N ALA A 31 -1.77 22.89 15.00
CA ALA A 31 -2.91 23.12 14.11
C ALA A 31 -3.50 24.53 14.30
N GLU A 32 -3.64 25.01 15.54
CA GLU A 32 -4.06 26.37 15.86
C GLU A 32 -3.08 27.40 15.30
N GLY A 33 -1.77 27.19 15.51
CA GLY A 33 -0.72 28.08 15.01
C GLY A 33 -0.74 28.21 13.49
N ILE A 34 -0.89 27.09 12.76
CA ILE A 34 -0.98 27.06 11.30
C ILE A 34 -2.24 27.82 10.84
N ALA A 35 -3.41 27.52 11.42
CA ALA A 35 -4.66 28.19 11.06
C ALA A 35 -4.60 29.71 11.31
N ARG A 36 -3.97 30.14 12.41
CA ARG A 36 -3.73 31.56 12.72
C ARG A 36 -2.82 32.21 11.68
N GLY A 37 -1.74 31.50 11.26
CA GLY A 37 -0.82 31.98 10.23
C GLY A 37 -1.46 32.11 8.85
N ILE A 38 -2.39 31.21 8.50
CA ILE A 38 -3.16 31.28 7.25
C ILE A 38 -4.15 32.44 7.27
N GLY A 39 -4.77 32.75 8.42
CA GLY A 39 -5.66 33.90 8.60
C GLY A 39 -6.99 33.82 7.84
N LYS A 40 -7.39 32.63 7.40
CA LYS A 40 -8.62 32.31 6.67
C LYS A 40 -9.20 31.00 7.21
N PRO A 41 -10.46 30.64 6.88
CA PRO A 41 -10.95 29.30 7.15
C PRO A 41 -10.02 28.21 6.59
N VAL A 42 -9.85 27.14 7.36
CA VAL A 42 -8.93 26.04 7.02
C VAL A 42 -9.65 24.70 6.94
N VAL A 43 -9.03 23.76 6.25
CA VAL A 43 -9.44 22.35 6.19
C VAL A 43 -8.39 21.52 6.93
N LEU A 44 -8.83 20.74 7.90
CA LEU A 44 -7.99 19.77 8.62
C LEU A 44 -8.22 18.39 8.04
N LYS A 45 -7.16 17.74 7.59
CA LYS A 45 -7.21 16.45 6.91
C LYS A 45 -6.35 15.43 7.63
N SER A 46 -6.97 14.36 8.14
CA SER A 46 -6.27 13.25 8.78
C SER A 46 -5.30 12.59 7.80
N GLN A 47 -4.04 12.43 8.20
CA GLN A 47 -3.02 11.79 7.39
C GLN A 47 -2.99 10.28 7.69
N VAL A 48 -3.80 9.54 6.94
CA VAL A 48 -3.88 8.08 6.95
C VAL A 48 -3.86 7.56 5.51
N LEU A 49 -3.29 6.37 5.28
CA LEU A 49 -3.05 5.81 3.94
C LEU A 49 -4.28 5.11 3.33
N VAL A 50 -5.49 5.48 3.77
CA VAL A 50 -6.77 4.91 3.28
C VAL A 50 -7.57 5.92 2.48
N SER A 51 -8.30 5.42 1.47
CA SER A 51 -9.20 6.24 0.65
C SER A 51 -10.53 6.51 1.38
N GLY A 52 -11.23 7.59 0.96
CA GLY A 52 -12.55 7.94 1.48
C GLY A 52 -12.55 8.50 2.91
N ARG A 53 -11.45 9.13 3.32
CA ARG A 53 -11.28 9.82 4.62
C ARG A 53 -12.38 10.84 4.89
N GLY A 54 -12.80 11.58 3.86
CA GLY A 54 -13.87 12.57 3.96
C GLY A 54 -15.21 11.97 4.40
N LYS A 55 -15.62 10.86 3.76
CA LYS A 55 -16.86 10.12 4.11
C LYS A 55 -16.82 9.53 5.53
N SER A 56 -15.60 9.33 6.08
CA SER A 56 -15.38 8.77 7.43
C SER A 56 -15.07 9.84 8.49
N GLY A 57 -15.33 11.13 8.20
CA GLY A 57 -15.14 12.22 9.15
C GLY A 57 -13.69 12.67 9.38
N GLY A 58 -12.74 12.15 8.60
CA GLY A 58 -11.32 12.49 8.69
C GLY A 58 -10.93 13.81 8.01
N ILE A 59 -11.89 14.52 7.40
CA ILE A 59 -11.71 15.84 6.80
C ILE A 59 -12.74 16.76 7.40
N ARG A 60 -12.29 17.86 8.05
CA ARG A 60 -13.17 18.83 8.72
C ARG A 60 -12.74 20.26 8.39
N VAL A 61 -13.70 21.17 8.36
CA VAL A 61 -13.48 22.60 8.12
C VAL A 61 -13.50 23.33 9.46
N ALA A 62 -12.57 24.27 9.64
CA ALA A 62 -12.56 25.22 10.75
C ALA A 62 -12.66 26.64 10.22
N SER A 63 -13.51 27.44 10.84
CA SER A 63 -13.72 28.87 10.50
C SER A 63 -12.61 29.78 11.02
N ASP A 64 -11.93 29.38 12.09
CA ASP A 64 -10.88 30.12 12.76
C ASP A 64 -9.87 29.19 13.47
N ALA A 65 -8.84 29.79 14.07
CA ALA A 65 -7.76 29.06 14.73
C ALA A 65 -8.23 28.31 16.01
N THR A 66 -9.20 28.84 16.74
CA THR A 66 -9.73 28.20 17.95
C THR A 66 -10.51 26.94 17.60
N GLU A 67 -11.32 27.01 16.56
CA GLU A 67 -12.05 25.86 16.05
C GLU A 67 -11.08 24.82 15.47
N ALA A 68 -10.03 25.26 14.78
CA ALA A 68 -9.01 24.37 14.26
C ALA A 68 -8.31 23.56 15.39
N ARG A 69 -7.99 24.20 16.53
CA ARG A 69 -7.46 23.53 17.72
C ARG A 69 -8.41 22.47 18.25
N ARG A 70 -9.70 22.80 18.42
CA ARG A 70 -10.71 21.86 18.90
C ARG A 70 -10.84 20.65 17.97
N ILE A 71 -10.96 20.88 16.66
CA ILE A 71 -11.06 19.80 15.66
C ILE A 71 -9.81 18.94 15.66
N ALA A 72 -8.62 19.54 15.77
CA ALA A 72 -7.37 18.80 15.84
C ALA A 72 -7.30 17.91 17.08
N SER A 73 -7.76 18.37 18.24
CA SER A 73 -7.86 17.57 19.48
C SER A 73 -8.79 16.36 19.32
N ASP A 74 -9.88 16.49 18.52
CA ASP A 74 -10.80 15.40 18.27
C ASP A 74 -10.23 14.37 17.29
N LEU A 75 -9.45 14.82 16.30
CA LEU A 75 -8.95 13.98 15.22
C LEU A 75 -7.64 13.26 15.57
N ILE A 76 -6.69 13.95 16.19
CA ILE A 76 -5.40 13.33 16.56
C ILE A 76 -5.63 12.30 17.65
N GLY A 77 -5.11 11.08 17.44
CA GLY A 77 -5.32 9.93 18.30
C GLY A 77 -6.61 9.16 18.02
N SER A 78 -7.55 9.70 17.22
CA SER A 78 -8.75 8.98 16.79
C SER A 78 -8.42 7.90 15.75
N THR A 79 -9.43 7.12 15.38
CA THR A 79 -9.28 6.05 14.37
C THR A 79 -10.18 6.32 13.17
N ILE A 80 -9.60 6.32 11.97
CA ILE A 80 -10.30 6.45 10.69
C ILE A 80 -10.13 5.14 9.91
N LYS A 81 -11.23 4.43 9.66
CA LYS A 81 -11.22 3.12 8.96
C LYS A 81 -10.19 2.13 9.53
N GLY A 82 -10.06 2.05 10.86
CA GLY A 82 -9.11 1.15 11.52
C GLY A 82 -7.68 1.71 11.68
N HIS A 83 -7.37 2.88 11.10
CA HIS A 83 -6.05 3.50 11.18
C HIS A 83 -6.03 4.66 12.17
N ARG A 84 -5.06 4.66 13.07
CA ARG A 84 -4.86 5.75 14.01
C ARG A 84 -4.38 7.00 13.27
N VAL A 85 -4.92 8.14 13.66
CA VAL A 85 -4.53 9.45 13.14
C VAL A 85 -3.41 10.02 14.00
N ASP A 86 -2.18 10.04 13.49
CA ASP A 86 -1.01 10.55 14.20
C ASP A 86 -0.66 12.00 13.80
N SER A 87 -1.18 12.46 12.66
CA SER A 87 -0.95 13.83 12.16
C SER A 87 -2.08 14.32 11.27
N LEU A 88 -2.16 15.62 11.12
CA LEU A 88 -3.11 16.32 10.25
C LEU A 88 -2.34 17.16 9.22
N LEU A 89 -2.95 17.35 8.06
CA LEU A 89 -2.60 18.42 7.13
C LEU A 89 -3.62 19.55 7.33
N VAL A 90 -3.16 20.74 7.71
CA VAL A 90 -3.99 21.94 7.91
C VAL A 90 -3.74 22.87 6.74
N GLU A 91 -4.76 23.09 5.90
CA GLU A 91 -4.66 23.85 4.65
C GLU A 91 -5.72 24.95 4.58
N GLU A 92 -5.45 26.01 3.81
CA GLU A 92 -6.46 27.02 3.48
C GLU A 92 -7.67 26.37 2.81
N LYS A 93 -8.87 26.83 3.19
CA LYS A 93 -10.10 26.43 2.51
C LYS A 93 -10.19 27.16 1.18
N LEU A 94 -10.18 26.40 0.07
CA LEU A 94 -10.30 26.95 -1.27
C LEU A 94 -11.74 27.38 -1.59
N GLU A 95 -11.89 28.45 -2.37
CA GLU A 95 -13.12 28.77 -3.07
C GLU A 95 -13.16 27.96 -4.38
N ILE A 96 -14.20 27.17 -4.56
CA ILE A 96 -14.30 26.17 -5.64
C ILE A 96 -15.35 26.63 -6.64
N VAL A 97 -14.93 26.81 -7.90
CA VAL A 97 -15.84 27.05 -9.03
C VAL A 97 -16.11 25.73 -9.76
N GLU A 98 -15.10 24.90 -9.91
CA GLU A 98 -15.19 23.63 -10.63
C GLU A 98 -14.22 22.63 -10.01
N GLN A 99 -14.59 21.36 -10.06
CA GLN A 99 -13.79 20.26 -9.59
C GLN A 99 -13.49 19.30 -10.75
N LEU A 100 -12.23 19.19 -11.12
CA LEU A 100 -11.73 18.30 -12.16
C LEU A 100 -11.05 17.10 -11.53
N TYR A 101 -10.92 16.04 -12.31
CA TYR A 101 -10.17 14.85 -11.96
C TYR A 101 -9.04 14.61 -12.96
N ALA A 102 -7.87 14.25 -12.48
CA ALA A 102 -6.77 13.81 -13.32
C ALA A 102 -5.97 12.70 -12.63
N SER A 103 -5.62 11.66 -13.35
CA SER A 103 -4.70 10.64 -12.86
C SER A 103 -3.88 10.01 -13.98
N VAL A 104 -2.77 9.42 -13.59
CA VAL A 104 -1.96 8.51 -14.39
C VAL A 104 -1.81 7.22 -13.61
N THR A 105 -2.14 6.10 -14.22
CA THR A 105 -2.00 4.78 -13.62
C THR A 105 -1.56 3.75 -14.66
N ILE A 106 -1.35 2.50 -14.24
CA ILE A 106 -0.92 1.40 -15.10
C ILE A 106 -2.14 0.54 -15.46
N ASP A 107 -2.45 0.45 -16.74
CA ASP A 107 -3.36 -0.56 -17.27
C ASP A 107 -2.56 -1.85 -17.50
N ARG A 108 -2.75 -2.81 -16.60
CA ARG A 108 -2.01 -4.10 -16.63
C ARG A 108 -2.41 -4.98 -17.81
N TYR A 109 -3.64 -4.85 -18.30
CA TYR A 109 -4.13 -5.59 -19.46
C TYR A 109 -3.50 -5.05 -20.74
N ALA A 110 -3.57 -3.73 -20.93
CA ALA A 110 -2.95 -3.04 -22.06
C ALA A 110 -1.41 -2.96 -21.95
N ARG A 111 -0.84 -3.21 -20.77
CA ARG A 111 0.60 -3.06 -20.44
C ARG A 111 1.13 -1.66 -20.76
N LYS A 112 0.33 -0.64 -20.49
CA LYS A 112 0.62 0.77 -20.79
C LYS A 112 0.22 1.65 -19.61
N HIS A 113 0.85 2.81 -19.50
CA HIS A 113 0.27 3.86 -18.69
C HIS A 113 -1.03 4.32 -19.34
N VAL A 114 -2.04 4.56 -18.53
CA VAL A 114 -3.28 5.21 -18.94
C VAL A 114 -3.42 6.53 -18.19
N VAL A 115 -3.66 7.57 -18.96
CA VAL A 115 -3.98 8.91 -18.47
C VAL A 115 -5.50 9.03 -18.41
N LEU A 116 -6.03 9.45 -17.28
CA LEU A 116 -7.47 9.63 -17.05
C LEU A 116 -7.75 11.09 -16.74
N ALA A 117 -8.85 11.61 -17.28
CA ALA A 117 -9.33 12.95 -16.98
C ALA A 117 -10.86 12.99 -16.95
N SER A 118 -11.42 13.79 -16.03
CA SER A 118 -12.87 14.05 -15.97
C SER A 118 -13.15 15.48 -15.51
N THR A 119 -14.29 16.02 -15.94
CA THR A 119 -14.85 17.28 -15.41
C THR A 119 -15.65 17.06 -14.13
N SER A 120 -15.70 15.84 -13.62
CA SER A 120 -16.36 15.46 -12.38
C SER A 120 -15.30 14.99 -11.36
N GLY A 121 -14.73 15.92 -10.63
CA GLY A 121 -13.81 15.66 -9.52
C GLY A 121 -14.47 15.77 -8.15
N GLY A 122 -13.74 15.41 -7.09
CA GLY A 122 -14.23 15.45 -5.70
C GLY A 122 -15.23 14.36 -5.33
N VAL A 123 -15.40 13.39 -6.21
CA VAL A 123 -16.29 12.22 -6.09
C VAL A 123 -15.53 10.94 -6.30
N ASP A 124 -16.17 9.82 -6.02
CA ASP A 124 -15.62 8.49 -6.23
C ASP A 124 -15.56 8.21 -7.75
N ILE A 125 -14.36 8.18 -8.30
CA ILE A 125 -14.17 8.01 -9.75
C ILE A 125 -14.56 6.60 -10.21
N GLU A 126 -14.46 5.61 -9.34
CA GLU A 126 -14.88 4.24 -9.60
C GLU A 126 -16.41 4.16 -9.76
N GLU A 127 -17.16 4.96 -8.99
CA GLU A 127 -18.62 5.07 -9.14
C GLU A 127 -18.99 5.73 -10.48
N ILE A 128 -18.27 6.79 -10.88
CA ILE A 128 -18.46 7.42 -12.21
C ILE A 128 -18.12 6.42 -13.32
N ALA A 129 -17.03 5.65 -13.18
CA ALA A 129 -16.63 4.67 -14.16
C ALA A 129 -17.70 3.58 -14.42
N GLN A 130 -18.50 3.26 -13.39
CA GLN A 130 -19.60 2.29 -13.49
C GLN A 130 -20.90 2.90 -14.03
N THR A 131 -21.23 4.12 -13.59
CA THR A 131 -22.53 4.76 -13.90
C THR A 131 -22.51 5.60 -15.16
N ASN A 132 -21.38 6.26 -15.46
CA ASN A 132 -21.18 7.12 -16.62
C ASN A 132 -19.74 7.05 -17.15
N PRO A 133 -19.33 5.91 -17.76
CA PRO A 133 -17.96 5.69 -18.22
C PRO A 133 -17.45 6.71 -19.24
N ASP A 134 -18.35 7.33 -20.00
CA ASP A 134 -18.03 8.35 -21.02
C ASP A 134 -17.63 9.71 -20.40
N ALA A 135 -17.93 9.93 -19.12
CA ALA A 135 -17.49 11.12 -18.38
C ALA A 135 -15.99 11.07 -18.05
N ILE A 136 -15.33 9.93 -18.27
CA ILE A 136 -13.90 9.73 -18.03
C ILE A 136 -13.19 9.52 -19.36
N LEU A 137 -12.42 10.52 -19.78
CA LEU A 137 -11.53 10.40 -20.92
C LEU A 137 -10.34 9.51 -20.56
N ARG A 138 -9.93 8.66 -21.49
CA ARG A 138 -8.81 7.72 -21.33
C ARG A 138 -7.85 7.85 -22.51
N TYR A 139 -6.56 7.90 -22.20
CA TYR A 139 -5.49 7.91 -23.19
C TYR A 139 -4.42 6.89 -22.79
N TRP A 140 -4.28 5.83 -23.57
CA TRP A 140 -3.23 4.82 -23.35
C TRP A 140 -1.94 5.30 -24.01
N VAL A 141 -0.92 5.52 -23.20
CA VAL A 141 0.34 6.07 -23.67
C VAL A 141 1.19 4.96 -24.28
N ASP A 142 1.69 5.20 -25.49
CA ASP A 142 2.70 4.34 -26.07
C ASP A 142 4.05 4.62 -25.39
N PRO A 143 4.70 3.61 -24.76
CA PRO A 143 5.94 3.83 -24.01
C PRO A 143 7.10 4.30 -24.88
N ASP A 144 7.10 3.98 -26.17
CA ASP A 144 8.16 4.39 -27.11
C ASP A 144 7.98 5.84 -27.61
N VAL A 145 6.74 6.35 -27.57
CA VAL A 145 6.40 7.71 -28.04
C VAL A 145 6.28 8.69 -26.88
N GLY A 146 5.77 8.24 -25.73
CA GLY A 146 5.50 9.07 -24.57
C GLY A 146 4.19 9.85 -24.66
N PHE A 147 4.05 10.89 -23.82
CA PHE A 147 2.85 11.71 -23.71
C PHE A 147 3.21 13.19 -23.59
N SER A 148 2.79 13.99 -24.53
CA SER A 148 3.08 15.42 -24.62
C SER A 148 1.90 16.29 -24.18
N ILE A 149 2.14 17.60 -24.00
CA ILE A 149 1.06 18.58 -23.77
C ILE A 149 0.10 18.61 -24.96
N ALA A 150 0.57 18.39 -26.18
CA ALA A 150 -0.28 18.37 -27.38
C ALA A 150 -1.24 17.17 -27.34
N ASP A 151 -0.77 16.01 -26.91
CA ASP A 151 -1.62 14.82 -26.71
C ASP A 151 -2.67 15.08 -25.63
N ALA A 152 -2.28 15.72 -24.51
CA ALA A 152 -3.21 16.10 -23.45
C ALA A 152 -4.27 17.09 -23.93
N VAL A 153 -3.90 18.11 -24.71
CA VAL A 153 -4.86 19.07 -25.31
C VAL A 153 -5.83 18.34 -26.24
N SER A 154 -5.32 17.43 -27.09
CA SER A 154 -6.15 16.63 -28.00
C SER A 154 -7.10 15.71 -27.21
N MET A 155 -6.59 15.02 -26.19
CA MET A 155 -7.40 14.16 -25.29
C MET A 155 -8.55 14.93 -24.66
N LEU A 156 -8.32 16.17 -24.22
CA LEU A 156 -9.31 17.01 -23.56
C LEU A 156 -10.30 17.71 -24.52
N SER A 157 -10.17 17.52 -25.83
CA SER A 157 -11.03 18.19 -26.84
C SER A 157 -12.54 17.90 -26.68
N PRO A 158 -12.99 16.71 -26.19
CA PRO A 158 -14.41 16.45 -25.99
C PRO A 158 -15.03 17.27 -24.85
N PHE A 159 -14.23 17.78 -23.90
CA PHE A 159 -14.76 18.59 -22.80
C PHE A 159 -15.12 20.00 -23.27
N SER A 160 -16.30 20.45 -22.84
CA SER A 160 -16.76 21.82 -23.07
C SER A 160 -16.03 22.80 -22.17
N MET A 161 -14.81 23.21 -22.55
CA MET A 161 -14.00 24.20 -21.84
C MET A 161 -13.27 25.13 -22.84
N ASN A 162 -12.98 26.36 -22.40
CA ASN A 162 -12.23 27.30 -23.24
C ASN A 162 -10.77 26.85 -23.41
N ASP A 163 -10.10 27.35 -24.43
CA ASP A 163 -8.75 26.92 -24.83
C ASP A 163 -7.69 27.20 -23.73
N ASN A 164 -7.84 28.30 -22.99
CA ASN A 164 -6.90 28.63 -21.91
C ASN A 164 -7.00 27.62 -20.76
N ASP A 165 -8.20 27.28 -20.32
CA ASP A 165 -8.42 26.32 -19.25
C ASP A 165 -8.04 24.90 -19.71
N ARG A 166 -8.32 24.55 -20.98
CA ARG A 166 -7.86 23.28 -21.58
C ARG A 166 -6.35 23.16 -21.55
N ARG A 167 -5.61 24.21 -21.93
CA ARG A 167 -4.14 24.20 -21.92
C ARG A 167 -3.60 24.12 -20.51
N LYS A 168 -4.17 24.83 -19.53
CA LYS A 168 -3.78 24.71 -18.11
C LYS A 168 -3.99 23.29 -17.60
N PHE A 169 -5.14 22.69 -17.89
CA PHE A 169 -5.45 21.33 -17.48
C PHE A 169 -4.53 20.31 -18.17
N ALA A 170 -4.30 20.45 -19.47
CA ALA A 170 -3.36 19.62 -20.22
C ALA A 170 -1.94 19.70 -19.64
N THR A 171 -1.50 20.89 -19.21
CA THR A 171 -0.20 21.06 -18.53
C THR A 171 -0.14 20.28 -17.24
N VAL A 172 -1.18 20.33 -16.39
CA VAL A 172 -1.23 19.53 -15.14
C VAL A 172 -1.14 18.05 -15.46
N ILE A 173 -1.92 17.55 -16.41
CA ILE A 173 -1.93 16.14 -16.81
C ILE A 173 -0.55 15.69 -17.33
N SER A 174 0.09 16.51 -18.17
CA SER A 174 1.44 16.20 -18.67
C SER A 174 2.47 16.14 -17.55
N ILE A 175 2.37 17.00 -16.54
CA ILE A 175 3.22 16.95 -15.35
C ILE A 175 2.95 15.68 -14.53
N LEU A 176 1.69 15.24 -14.38
CA LEU A 176 1.39 13.98 -13.68
C LEU A 176 2.03 12.79 -14.38
N TYR A 177 1.98 12.74 -15.70
CA TYR A 177 2.65 11.69 -16.48
C TYR A 177 4.17 11.71 -16.27
N LYS A 178 4.79 12.90 -16.32
CA LYS A 178 6.21 13.06 -16.02
C LYS A 178 6.57 12.54 -14.61
N ILE A 179 5.79 12.90 -13.60
CA ILE A 179 5.99 12.41 -12.22
C ILE A 179 5.86 10.89 -12.15
N ALA A 180 4.87 10.31 -12.86
CA ALA A 180 4.68 8.86 -12.89
C ALA A 180 5.92 8.14 -13.43
N LEU A 181 6.54 8.65 -14.50
CA LEU A 181 7.75 8.06 -15.08
C LEU A 181 8.99 8.28 -14.22
N GLU A 182 9.22 9.52 -13.75
CA GLU A 182 10.44 9.87 -13.00
C GLU A 182 10.53 9.18 -11.64
N HIS A 183 9.38 8.79 -11.08
CA HIS A 183 9.30 8.22 -9.74
C HIS A 183 8.75 6.78 -9.71
N ASP A 184 8.67 6.13 -10.87
CA ASP A 184 8.12 4.78 -10.99
C ASP A 184 6.78 4.63 -10.27
N ALA A 185 5.87 5.59 -10.47
CA ALA A 185 4.61 5.58 -9.79
C ALA A 185 3.58 4.67 -10.49
N GLU A 186 2.96 3.78 -9.74
CA GLU A 186 1.81 2.99 -10.18
C GLU A 186 0.53 3.82 -10.29
N LEU A 187 0.45 4.91 -9.50
CA LEU A 187 -0.66 5.87 -9.50
C LEU A 187 -0.16 7.25 -9.08
N VAL A 188 -0.51 8.26 -9.86
CA VAL A 188 -0.47 9.68 -9.48
C VAL A 188 -1.84 10.26 -9.76
N GLU A 189 -2.53 10.76 -8.73
CA GLU A 189 -3.92 11.21 -8.83
C GLU A 189 -4.10 12.55 -8.14
N ILE A 190 -4.91 13.41 -8.75
CA ILE A 190 -5.46 14.62 -8.15
C ILE A 190 -6.99 14.53 -8.19
N ASN A 191 -7.64 14.49 -7.02
CA ASN A 191 -9.08 14.36 -6.91
C ASN A 191 -9.64 15.05 -5.65
N PRO A 192 -10.07 16.34 -5.75
CA PRO A 192 -10.20 17.14 -6.97
C PRO A 192 -8.98 18.01 -7.32
N LEU A 193 -8.83 18.31 -8.61
CA LEU A 193 -8.13 19.48 -9.11
C LEU A 193 -9.16 20.61 -9.18
N VAL A 194 -8.99 21.63 -8.36
CA VAL A 194 -9.96 22.70 -8.19
C VAL A 194 -9.62 23.87 -9.10
N ARG A 195 -10.64 24.39 -9.84
CA ARG A 195 -10.56 25.70 -10.46
C ARG A 195 -11.12 26.76 -9.51
N THR A 196 -10.30 27.74 -9.17
CA THR A 196 -10.68 28.87 -8.31
C THR A 196 -11.37 30.00 -9.12
N PRO A 197 -12.03 30.99 -8.46
CA PRO A 197 -12.59 32.16 -9.15
C PRO A 197 -11.56 32.96 -9.96
N SER A 198 -10.29 32.93 -9.57
CA SER A 198 -9.19 33.55 -10.33
C SER A 198 -8.78 32.74 -11.59
N GLY A 199 -9.36 31.56 -11.82
CA GLY A 199 -9.03 30.67 -12.93
C GLY A 199 -7.72 29.90 -12.72
N GLN A 200 -7.21 29.84 -11.49
CA GLN A 200 -6.06 29.00 -11.13
C GLN A 200 -6.52 27.55 -10.89
N LEU A 201 -5.71 26.58 -11.34
CA LEU A 201 -5.91 25.17 -11.02
C LEU A 201 -5.04 24.79 -9.82
N ILE A 202 -5.65 24.25 -8.75
CA ILE A 202 -5.00 23.89 -7.50
C ILE A 202 -5.35 22.44 -7.14
N ALA A 203 -4.35 21.62 -6.85
CA ALA A 203 -4.53 20.24 -6.39
C ALA A 203 -5.02 20.23 -4.95
N ALA A 204 -6.33 20.12 -4.76
CA ALA A 204 -6.95 20.14 -3.42
C ALA A 204 -6.74 18.83 -2.66
N ASP A 205 -6.68 17.70 -3.33
CA ASP A 205 -6.26 16.40 -2.78
C ASP A 205 -5.32 15.71 -3.77
N ALA A 206 -4.41 14.90 -3.26
CA ALA A 206 -3.42 14.18 -4.06
C ALA A 206 -3.15 12.80 -3.48
N ARG A 207 -2.99 11.83 -4.38
CA ARG A 207 -2.61 10.46 -4.05
C ARG A 207 -1.45 10.02 -4.93
N LEU A 208 -0.46 9.39 -4.30
CA LEU A 208 0.69 8.82 -4.97
C LEU A 208 0.93 7.40 -4.46
N VAL A 209 1.14 6.48 -5.39
CA VAL A 209 1.59 5.11 -5.11
C VAL A 209 2.80 4.84 -5.99
N ALA A 210 3.97 4.59 -5.41
CA ALA A 210 5.18 4.21 -6.12
C ALA A 210 5.35 2.69 -6.13
N ASP A 211 5.98 2.16 -7.18
CA ASP A 211 6.37 0.76 -7.26
C ASP A 211 7.45 0.44 -6.21
N ASP A 212 7.17 -0.52 -5.35
CA ASP A 212 8.11 -0.97 -4.33
C ASP A 212 9.39 -1.57 -4.91
N ASN A 213 9.28 -2.21 -6.07
CA ASN A 213 10.43 -2.81 -6.74
C ASN A 213 11.38 -1.77 -7.33
N ALA A 214 10.94 -0.52 -7.47
CA ALA A 214 11.73 0.60 -7.98
C ALA A 214 12.36 1.47 -6.89
N LEU A 215 12.13 1.20 -5.61
CA LEU A 215 12.64 2.01 -4.50
C LEU A 215 14.17 2.08 -4.44
N PHE A 216 14.87 1.08 -4.98
CA PHE A 216 16.33 1.07 -5.04
C PHE A 216 16.91 2.21 -5.88
N ARG A 217 16.18 2.69 -6.88
CA ARG A 217 16.56 3.82 -7.76
C ARG A 217 15.85 5.14 -7.42
N ASN A 218 14.96 5.13 -6.41
CA ASN A 218 14.25 6.29 -5.89
C ASN A 218 14.64 6.58 -4.42
N PRO A 219 15.87 7.07 -4.15
CA PRO A 219 16.36 7.23 -2.78
C PRO A 219 15.50 8.16 -1.92
N ILE A 220 14.81 9.14 -2.53
CA ILE A 220 13.85 10.04 -1.86
C ILE A 220 12.72 9.29 -1.13
N PHE A 221 12.39 8.07 -1.61
CA PHE A 221 11.31 7.24 -1.06
C PHE A 221 11.83 6.15 -0.13
N ARG A 222 13.11 5.81 -0.22
CA ARG A 222 13.70 4.69 0.52
C ARG A 222 13.58 4.85 2.04
N GLU A 223 13.80 6.05 2.57
CA GLU A 223 13.66 6.32 4.00
C GLU A 223 12.20 6.26 4.50
N LYS A 224 11.23 6.44 3.57
CA LYS A 224 9.81 6.43 3.86
C LYS A 224 9.18 5.05 3.74
N SER A 225 9.85 4.10 3.06
CA SER A 225 9.33 2.75 2.78
C SER A 225 9.02 1.93 4.03
N PHE A 226 9.62 2.26 5.17
CA PHE A 226 9.35 1.59 6.46
C PHE A 226 8.10 2.10 7.18
N ARG A 227 7.40 3.13 6.65
CA ARG A 227 6.25 3.78 7.29
C ARG A 227 4.93 3.40 6.64
N ARG A 228 4.67 2.12 6.39
CA ARG A 228 3.37 1.72 5.84
C ARG A 228 2.34 1.62 6.97
N GLY A 229 1.44 2.57 7.03
CA GLY A 229 0.33 2.57 7.99
C GLY A 229 -0.74 1.51 7.75
N GLU A 230 -0.56 0.65 6.74
CA GLU A 230 -1.45 -0.48 6.44
C GLU A 230 -0.89 -1.81 6.93
N ASP A 231 0.41 -1.88 7.23
CA ASP A 231 1.03 -3.10 7.74
C ASP A 231 0.60 -3.37 9.18
N THR A 232 0.28 -4.60 9.48
CA THR A 232 0.24 -5.05 10.87
C THR A 232 1.64 -4.96 11.48
N PRO A 233 1.78 -4.95 12.82
CA PRO A 233 3.12 -4.96 13.44
C PRO A 233 4.01 -6.11 12.94
N ARG A 234 3.42 -7.29 12.63
CA ARG A 234 4.14 -8.44 12.09
C ARG A 234 4.55 -8.24 10.63
N GLU A 235 3.69 -7.68 9.80
CA GLU A 235 4.03 -7.35 8.41
C GLU A 235 5.14 -6.31 8.34
N ALA A 236 5.10 -5.30 9.21
CA ALA A 236 6.17 -4.31 9.33
C ALA A 236 7.51 -4.94 9.78
N GLU A 237 7.47 -5.89 10.73
CA GLU A 237 8.66 -6.63 11.17
C GLU A 237 9.19 -7.57 10.08
N ALA A 238 8.31 -8.30 9.40
CA ALA A 238 8.66 -9.16 8.26
C ALA A 238 9.40 -8.38 7.16
N ARG A 239 8.90 -7.20 6.84
CA ARG A 239 9.50 -6.33 5.83
C ARG A 239 10.92 -5.89 6.18
N LYS A 240 11.17 -5.53 7.44
CA LYS A 240 12.53 -5.21 7.92
C LYS A 240 13.50 -6.37 7.74
N GLN A 241 12.97 -7.59 7.82
CA GLN A 241 13.72 -8.83 7.68
C GLN A 241 13.75 -9.38 6.25
N ASN A 242 13.21 -8.64 5.27
CA ASN A 242 13.05 -9.05 3.86
C ASN A 242 12.24 -10.35 3.69
N LEU A 243 11.23 -10.57 4.52
CA LEU A 243 10.29 -11.68 4.42
C LEU A 243 9.00 -11.23 3.72
N ALA A 244 8.51 -12.01 2.77
CA ALA A 244 7.22 -11.80 2.12
C ALA A 244 6.11 -12.40 2.99
N TYR A 245 5.55 -11.58 3.88
CA TYR A 245 4.56 -12.00 4.87
C TYR A 245 3.27 -11.16 4.77
N VAL A 246 2.13 -11.83 4.92
CA VAL A 246 0.81 -11.20 5.04
C VAL A 246 0.04 -11.85 6.18
N ASP A 247 -0.55 -11.06 7.07
CA ASP A 247 -1.44 -11.56 8.12
C ASP A 247 -2.80 -11.98 7.52
N LEU A 248 -3.32 -13.12 7.97
CA LEU A 248 -4.67 -13.61 7.67
C LEU A 248 -5.40 -13.94 8.98
N ASP A 249 -6.74 -14.05 8.93
CA ASP A 249 -7.58 -14.19 10.13
C ASP A 249 -7.71 -15.63 10.66
N GLY A 250 -6.80 -16.52 10.29
CA GLY A 250 -6.84 -17.91 10.69
C GLY A 250 -5.91 -18.27 11.84
N ASP A 251 -5.90 -19.55 12.17
CA ASP A 251 -5.20 -20.15 13.31
C ASP A 251 -4.13 -21.18 12.93
N ILE A 252 -3.94 -21.41 11.61
CA ILE A 252 -2.90 -22.30 11.07
C ILE A 252 -1.82 -21.44 10.40
N GLY A 253 -0.61 -21.43 10.96
CA GLY A 253 0.54 -20.76 10.37
C GLY A 253 1.03 -21.49 9.11
N ILE A 254 1.33 -20.74 8.05
CA ILE A 254 1.79 -21.30 6.77
C ILE A 254 3.17 -20.73 6.43
N ILE A 255 4.12 -21.62 6.12
CA ILE A 255 5.46 -21.28 5.64
C ILE A 255 5.74 -22.10 4.38
N GLY A 256 6.17 -21.45 3.31
CA GLY A 256 6.59 -22.13 2.08
C GLY A 256 7.66 -21.36 1.32
N ASN A 257 8.17 -21.93 0.25
CA ASN A 257 9.13 -21.29 -0.65
C ASN A 257 8.54 -21.11 -2.04
N GLY A 258 8.32 -19.86 -2.40
CA GLY A 258 7.66 -19.44 -3.63
C GLY A 258 6.16 -19.20 -3.42
N ALA A 259 5.70 -18.04 -3.86
CA ALA A 259 4.34 -17.56 -3.63
C ALA A 259 3.26 -18.54 -4.13
N GLY A 260 3.50 -19.20 -5.28
CA GLY A 260 2.57 -20.19 -5.83
C GLY A 260 2.36 -21.40 -4.93
N LEU A 261 3.45 -21.93 -4.34
CA LEU A 261 3.37 -23.04 -3.40
C LEU A 261 2.68 -22.66 -2.10
N VAL A 262 2.97 -21.46 -1.58
CA VAL A 262 2.30 -20.94 -0.37
C VAL A 262 0.80 -20.78 -0.61
N MET A 263 0.38 -20.20 -1.73
CA MET A 263 -1.03 -20.05 -2.10
C MET A 263 -1.72 -21.40 -2.24
N ALA A 264 -1.10 -22.37 -2.96
CA ALA A 264 -1.63 -23.72 -3.08
C ALA A 264 -1.77 -24.42 -1.72
N THR A 265 -0.82 -24.18 -0.79
CA THR A 265 -0.90 -24.71 0.57
C THR A 265 -2.05 -24.09 1.37
N ILE A 266 -2.26 -22.77 1.23
CA ILE A 266 -3.39 -22.04 1.81
C ILE A 266 -4.72 -22.61 1.31
N ASP A 267 -4.86 -22.75 -0.01
CA ASP A 267 -6.07 -23.30 -0.64
C ASP A 267 -6.36 -24.73 -0.16
N LEU A 268 -5.31 -25.56 -0.06
CA LEU A 268 -5.45 -26.94 0.42
C LEU A 268 -5.90 -26.99 1.90
N VAL A 269 -5.32 -26.17 2.76
CA VAL A 269 -5.73 -26.07 4.18
C VAL A 269 -7.20 -25.65 4.26
N GLN A 270 -7.63 -24.68 3.45
CA GLN A 270 -9.04 -24.26 3.39
C GLN A 270 -9.96 -25.38 2.85
N LEU A 271 -9.53 -26.11 1.83
CA LEU A 271 -10.28 -27.25 1.29
C LEU A 271 -10.54 -28.33 2.35
N PHE A 272 -9.60 -28.55 3.27
CA PHE A 272 -9.76 -29.47 4.40
C PHE A 272 -10.52 -28.86 5.59
N GLY A 273 -10.99 -27.62 5.47
CA GLY A 273 -11.78 -26.94 6.51
C GLY A 273 -10.94 -26.17 7.54
N GLY A 274 -9.64 -26.02 7.30
CA GLY A 274 -8.75 -25.22 8.14
C GLY A 274 -8.81 -23.72 7.81
N ARG A 275 -8.24 -22.90 8.71
CA ARG A 275 -8.21 -21.45 8.57
C ARG A 275 -6.76 -20.96 8.55
N PRO A 276 -6.18 -20.62 7.37
CA PRO A 276 -4.82 -20.07 7.28
C PRO A 276 -4.68 -18.77 8.06
N GLY A 277 -3.63 -18.68 8.89
CA GLY A 277 -3.33 -17.54 9.75
C GLY A 277 -2.38 -16.51 9.14
N ASN A 278 -1.66 -16.90 8.11
CA ASN A 278 -0.75 -16.01 7.38
C ASN A 278 -0.37 -16.61 6.02
N PHE A 279 0.15 -15.75 5.16
CA PHE A 279 0.99 -16.10 4.03
C PHE A 279 2.44 -15.82 4.41
N LEU A 280 3.36 -16.76 4.22
CA LEU A 280 4.81 -16.50 4.32
C LEU A 280 5.58 -17.25 3.25
N ASP A 281 6.21 -16.51 2.35
CA ASP A 281 7.14 -17.01 1.35
C ASP A 281 8.58 -16.66 1.78
N ILE A 282 9.40 -17.69 2.04
CA ILE A 282 10.81 -17.52 2.39
C ILE A 282 11.73 -17.38 1.17
N GLY A 283 11.17 -17.46 -0.05
CA GLY A 283 11.92 -17.39 -1.31
C GLY A 283 12.69 -18.64 -1.68
N GLY A 284 13.18 -18.68 -2.92
CA GLY A 284 14.07 -19.73 -3.41
C GLY A 284 15.51 -19.56 -2.91
N GLY A 285 16.15 -20.66 -2.49
CA GLY A 285 17.52 -20.63 -1.99
C GLY A 285 17.69 -20.02 -0.60
N ALA A 286 16.63 -20.01 0.22
CA ALA A 286 16.66 -19.46 1.57
C ALA A 286 17.76 -20.10 2.44
N GLN A 287 18.50 -19.26 3.14
CA GLN A 287 19.52 -19.65 4.11
C GLN A 287 18.92 -19.90 5.49
N VAL A 288 19.63 -20.61 6.35
CA VAL A 288 19.21 -20.95 7.73
C VAL A 288 18.60 -19.75 8.47
N GLU A 289 19.24 -18.59 8.41
CA GLU A 289 18.81 -17.39 9.12
C GLU A 289 17.45 -16.84 8.65
N ILE A 290 17.17 -16.92 7.35
CA ILE A 290 15.87 -16.50 6.77
C ILE A 290 14.74 -17.43 7.26
N ILE A 291 15.01 -18.73 7.24
CA ILE A 291 14.06 -19.77 7.66
C ILE A 291 13.78 -19.61 9.16
N LYS A 292 14.83 -19.47 9.98
CA LYS A 292 14.74 -19.23 11.41
C LYS A 292 13.83 -18.03 11.73
N ARG A 293 14.09 -16.88 11.10
CA ARG A 293 13.29 -15.66 11.28
C ARG A 293 11.83 -15.87 10.88
N GLY A 294 11.59 -16.56 9.76
CA GLY A 294 10.24 -16.91 9.32
C GLY A 294 9.47 -17.75 10.35
N VAL A 295 10.12 -18.77 10.91
CA VAL A 295 9.56 -19.62 11.96
C VAL A 295 9.22 -18.81 13.21
N ILE A 296 10.16 -17.99 13.70
CA ILE A 296 9.96 -17.12 14.88
C ILE A 296 8.80 -16.14 14.64
N LEU A 297 8.75 -15.53 13.46
CA LEU A 297 7.70 -14.58 13.11
C LEU A 297 6.31 -15.22 13.16
N VAL A 298 6.13 -16.39 12.54
CA VAL A 298 4.84 -17.10 12.55
C VAL A 298 4.47 -17.58 13.94
N MET A 299 5.46 -18.06 14.74
CA MET A 299 5.25 -18.44 16.13
C MET A 299 4.79 -17.27 17.01
N SER A 300 5.23 -16.06 16.71
CA SER A 300 4.87 -14.86 17.48
C SER A 300 3.41 -14.45 17.34
N LYS A 301 2.68 -14.98 16.34
CA LYS A 301 1.25 -14.67 16.13
C LYS A 301 0.41 -15.41 17.17
N PRO A 302 -0.29 -14.71 18.11
CA PRO A 302 -1.04 -15.37 19.20
C PRO A 302 -2.14 -16.30 18.70
N GLU A 303 -2.81 -15.92 17.60
CA GLU A 303 -3.94 -16.66 17.03
C GLU A 303 -3.51 -17.98 16.38
N VAL A 304 -2.26 -18.09 15.93
CA VAL A 304 -1.73 -19.33 15.34
C VAL A 304 -1.54 -20.37 16.43
N ARG A 305 -2.19 -21.52 16.29
CA ARG A 305 -2.08 -22.67 17.21
C ARG A 305 -1.16 -23.77 16.71
N VAL A 306 -0.99 -23.91 15.39
CA VAL A 306 -0.17 -24.93 14.72
C VAL A 306 0.44 -24.34 13.45
N ILE A 307 1.61 -24.85 13.03
CA ILE A 307 2.31 -24.37 11.83
C ILE A 307 2.47 -25.50 10.82
N LEU A 308 2.10 -25.23 9.57
CA LEU A 308 2.41 -26.06 8.41
C LEU A 308 3.58 -25.45 7.63
N ILE A 309 4.66 -26.20 7.50
CA ILE A 309 5.82 -25.87 6.68
C ILE A 309 5.80 -26.77 5.45
N ASN A 310 5.64 -26.18 4.25
CA ASN A 310 5.59 -26.89 3.00
C ASN A 310 6.61 -26.31 2.01
N ILE A 311 7.67 -27.07 1.74
CA ILE A 311 8.80 -26.61 0.92
C ILE A 311 9.14 -27.63 -0.16
N LEU A 312 9.38 -27.11 -1.37
CA LEU A 312 9.96 -27.82 -2.47
C LEU A 312 11.44 -27.43 -2.64
N GLY A 313 12.32 -28.33 -2.27
CA GLY A 313 13.76 -28.13 -2.25
C GLY A 313 14.44 -28.45 -3.59
N GLY A 314 14.31 -27.54 -4.56
CA GLY A 314 15.16 -27.60 -5.76
C GLY A 314 16.50 -26.91 -5.49
N ILE A 315 16.49 -25.56 -5.58
CA ILE A 315 17.64 -24.70 -5.23
C ILE A 315 17.79 -24.61 -3.70
N THR A 316 16.70 -24.58 -2.96
CA THR A 316 16.69 -24.61 -1.48
C THR A 316 16.96 -26.05 -1.02
N ARG A 317 18.00 -26.28 -0.24
CA ARG A 317 18.35 -27.60 0.28
C ARG A 317 17.50 -27.90 1.53
N CYS A 318 16.93 -29.10 1.59
CA CYS A 318 16.05 -29.52 2.69
C CYS A 318 16.77 -29.60 4.03
N ASP A 319 18.03 -30.01 4.07
CA ASP A 319 18.86 -30.03 5.29
C ASP A 319 19.08 -28.64 5.90
N ILE A 320 19.29 -27.61 5.07
CA ILE A 320 19.38 -26.20 5.49
C ILE A 320 18.04 -25.72 6.07
N VAL A 321 16.94 -26.13 5.43
CA VAL A 321 15.60 -25.82 5.93
C VAL A 321 15.37 -26.44 7.30
N ALA A 322 15.70 -27.73 7.47
CA ALA A 322 15.57 -28.44 8.74
C ALA A 322 16.37 -27.76 9.85
N GLN A 323 17.61 -27.37 9.57
CA GLN A 323 18.44 -26.63 10.52
C GLN A 323 17.78 -25.29 10.92
N GLY A 324 17.31 -24.50 9.96
CA GLY A 324 16.65 -23.23 10.24
C GLY A 324 15.35 -23.38 11.05
N ILE A 325 14.58 -24.44 10.81
CA ILE A 325 13.40 -24.78 11.61
C ILE A 325 13.81 -25.05 13.07
N ILE A 326 14.81 -25.90 13.31
CA ILE A 326 15.28 -26.25 14.65
C ILE A 326 15.84 -25.03 15.39
N GLU A 327 16.65 -24.22 14.72
CA GLU A 327 17.17 -22.99 15.33
C GLU A 327 16.04 -22.03 15.69
N GLY A 328 15.05 -21.87 14.82
CA GLY A 328 13.86 -21.05 15.09
C GLY A 328 13.04 -21.57 16.27
N LEU A 329 12.86 -22.88 16.34
CA LEU A 329 12.21 -23.53 17.48
C LEU A 329 12.97 -23.32 18.79
N ASN A 330 14.29 -23.42 18.76
CA ASN A 330 15.11 -23.26 19.98
C ASN A 330 15.14 -21.81 20.46
N GLU A 331 15.23 -20.85 19.56
CA GLU A 331 15.31 -19.43 19.89
C GLU A 331 13.94 -18.82 20.29
N SER A 332 12.84 -19.34 19.72
CA SER A 332 11.50 -18.86 20.06
C SER A 332 11.13 -19.20 21.51
N SER A 333 10.68 -18.18 22.25
CA SER A 333 10.08 -18.37 23.58
C SER A 333 8.70 -19.03 23.55
N ILE A 334 8.04 -19.02 22.39
CA ILE A 334 6.71 -19.58 22.17
C ILE A 334 6.87 -20.89 21.41
N LYS A 335 6.25 -21.97 21.90
CA LYS A 335 6.26 -23.28 21.26
C LYS A 335 4.88 -23.60 20.72
N LYS A 336 4.82 -24.05 19.48
CA LYS A 336 3.59 -24.48 18.80
C LYS A 336 3.87 -25.78 18.05
N PRO A 337 2.89 -26.69 17.93
CA PRO A 337 3.03 -27.88 17.09
C PRO A 337 3.35 -27.49 15.65
N ILE A 338 4.17 -28.34 15.00
CA ILE A 338 4.58 -28.12 13.60
C ILE A 338 4.38 -29.42 12.81
N ALA A 339 3.79 -29.31 11.63
CA ALA A 339 3.81 -30.34 10.61
C ALA A 339 4.72 -29.88 9.45
N VAL A 340 5.60 -30.75 9.00
CA VAL A 340 6.62 -30.40 8.00
C VAL A 340 6.51 -31.32 6.80
N ARG A 341 6.45 -30.72 5.61
CA ARG A 341 6.64 -31.43 4.34
C ARG A 341 7.77 -30.74 3.58
N LEU A 342 8.89 -31.43 3.50
CA LEU A 342 10.03 -31.05 2.67
C LEU A 342 10.27 -32.13 1.62
N MET A 343 10.59 -31.74 0.40
CA MET A 343 10.84 -32.65 -0.69
C MET A 343 11.89 -32.05 -1.62
N GLY A 344 12.90 -32.84 -1.99
CA GLY A 344 13.92 -32.44 -2.93
C GLY A 344 15.35 -32.71 -2.47
N THR A 345 16.26 -31.80 -2.74
CA THR A 345 17.70 -31.97 -2.48
C THR A 345 17.98 -32.17 -0.98
N ASN A 346 18.63 -33.29 -0.62
CA ASN A 346 18.99 -33.69 0.74
C ASN A 346 17.78 -34.01 1.66
N GLU A 347 16.69 -34.55 1.11
CA GLU A 347 15.49 -34.88 1.89
C GLU A 347 15.72 -35.99 2.92
N GLU A 348 16.61 -36.97 2.63
CA GLU A 348 16.96 -38.03 3.61
C GLU A 348 17.68 -37.46 4.84
N GLU A 349 18.61 -36.55 4.65
CA GLU A 349 19.32 -35.88 5.74
C GLU A 349 18.37 -34.96 6.54
N GLU A 350 17.48 -34.25 5.87
CA GLU A 350 16.44 -33.47 6.48
C GLU A 350 15.56 -34.32 7.40
N ALA A 351 15.03 -35.44 6.90
CA ALA A 351 14.17 -36.33 7.66
C ALA A 351 14.88 -36.83 8.95
N ARG A 352 16.18 -37.16 8.83
CA ARG A 352 17.02 -37.57 9.96
C ARG A 352 17.13 -36.43 11.00
N ILE A 353 17.41 -35.22 10.56
CA ILE A 353 17.58 -34.03 11.42
C ILE A 353 16.28 -33.72 12.15
N LEU A 354 15.14 -33.66 11.45
CA LEU A 354 13.83 -33.33 12.04
C LEU A 354 13.34 -34.44 12.97
N HIS A 355 13.52 -35.71 12.61
CA HIS A 355 13.14 -36.85 13.46
C HIS A 355 13.91 -36.85 14.79
N GLN A 356 15.22 -36.54 14.77
CA GLN A 356 16.02 -36.40 16.01
C GLN A 356 15.50 -35.28 16.92
N ALA A 357 14.88 -34.26 16.33
CA ALA A 357 14.25 -33.18 17.08
C ALA A 357 12.78 -33.48 17.47
N GLY A 358 12.27 -34.67 17.17
CA GLY A 358 10.89 -35.08 17.48
C GLY A 358 9.84 -34.42 16.56
N ILE A 359 10.23 -33.97 15.38
CA ILE A 359 9.33 -33.34 14.41
C ILE A 359 8.93 -34.37 13.34
N ASN A 360 7.62 -34.53 13.13
CA ASN A 360 7.09 -35.41 12.11
C ASN A 360 7.16 -34.76 10.73
N THR A 361 7.57 -35.55 9.73
CA THR A 361 7.60 -35.16 8.32
C THR A 361 6.58 -35.96 7.52
N TYR A 362 6.09 -35.38 6.43
CA TYR A 362 5.03 -35.94 5.59
C TYR A 362 5.49 -35.99 4.13
N SER A 363 5.16 -37.10 3.44
CA SER A 363 5.59 -37.34 2.06
C SER A 363 4.80 -36.50 1.03
N ASN A 364 3.59 -36.08 1.38
CA ASN A 364 2.75 -35.26 0.51
C ASN A 364 2.07 -34.13 1.26
N MET A 365 1.59 -33.16 0.52
CA MET A 365 1.03 -31.92 1.01
C MET A 365 -0.32 -32.16 1.69
N GLU A 366 -1.11 -33.10 1.18
CA GLU A 366 -2.44 -33.46 1.69
C GLU A 366 -2.33 -34.10 3.09
N ALA A 367 -1.37 -35.00 3.28
CA ALA A 367 -1.15 -35.62 4.59
C ALA A 367 -0.70 -34.59 5.64
N ALA A 368 0.19 -33.67 5.25
CA ALA A 368 0.65 -32.60 6.13
C ALA A 368 -0.50 -31.61 6.48
N ALA A 369 -1.33 -31.25 5.50
CA ALA A 369 -2.48 -30.39 5.72
C ALA A 369 -3.56 -31.07 6.58
N ALA A 370 -3.82 -32.36 6.38
CA ALA A 370 -4.75 -33.14 7.21
C ALA A 370 -4.26 -33.24 8.68
N GLU A 371 -2.96 -33.30 8.91
CA GLU A 371 -2.40 -33.41 10.25
C GLU A 371 -2.52 -32.13 11.06
N VAL A 372 -2.28 -30.95 10.45
CA VAL A 372 -2.40 -29.68 11.19
C VAL A 372 -3.82 -29.40 11.66
N LEU A 373 -4.82 -30.05 11.09
CA LEU A 373 -6.20 -29.94 11.55
C LEU A 373 -6.49 -30.79 12.80
N LYS A 374 -5.66 -31.79 13.09
CA LYS A 374 -5.78 -32.65 14.29
C LYS A 374 -4.98 -32.08 15.47
N LEU A 375 -3.93 -31.30 15.19
CA LEU A 375 -3.06 -30.64 16.17
C LEU A 375 -3.71 -29.33 16.66
#